data_3a8bd7bfb6dcd0f60ffb4f2a4f552a0e
#
_entry.id   3a8bd7bfb6dcd0f60ffb4f2a4f552a0e
#
_cell.length_a   1.000
_cell.length_b   1.000
_cell.length_c   1.000
_cell.angle_alpha   90.00
_cell.angle_beta   90.00
_cell.angle_gamma   90.00
#
_symmetry.space_group_name_H-M   'P 1'
#
loop_
_entity.id
_entity.type
_entity.pdbx_description
1 polymer ?
#
loop_
_entity_poly.entity_id
_entity_poly.type
_entity_poly.pdbx_seq_one_letter_code
_entity_poly.pdbx_strand_id
1 'polypeptide(L)'
;EFISYELHKKLCDELSEVNYKGLIIYSGFVEPMLDKKIYKLVNYAKIKLPNSRVEMISNGDVLNEKRLKKLYDSGLDRLQISLYDGVDQHYKFTELGKKMNLTNEKYVLRARYLPEEQNFGITLSNRGGMLENAEYKISPMKKKLEKKCFYPSYKFFLDYNGDVLMCSHDWGKKNILGNLKKEKFLDIWLCQKSEEARNKLNNSDRSLNPCNVCDVTGDLIGRKHH
;
A
#
# COMPACT_ATOMS: atom_id res chain seq x y z
N GLU A 1 -7.93 -13.84 2.43
CA GLU A 1 -9.28 -13.30 2.18
C GLU A 1 -9.20 -11.94 1.51
N PHE A 2 -10.32 -11.47 0.89
CA PHE A 2 -10.39 -10.23 0.15
C PHE A 2 -11.57 -9.38 0.65
N ILE A 3 -11.45 -8.07 0.48
CA ILE A 3 -12.50 -7.13 0.85
C ILE A 3 -13.82 -7.46 0.13
N SER A 4 -14.96 -7.33 0.82
CA SER A 4 -16.27 -7.46 0.17
C SER A 4 -16.55 -6.26 -0.74
N TYR A 5 -17.40 -6.46 -1.75
CA TYR A 5 -17.81 -5.36 -2.63
C TYR A 5 -18.56 -4.27 -1.86
N GLU A 6 -19.39 -4.67 -0.92
CA GLU A 6 -20.21 -3.78 -0.10
C GLU A 6 -19.36 -2.87 0.79
N LEU A 7 -18.32 -3.44 1.42
CA LEU A 7 -17.39 -2.66 2.24
C LEU A 7 -16.57 -1.68 1.40
N HIS A 8 -16.07 -2.13 0.25
CA HIS A 8 -15.38 -1.26 -0.70
C HIS A 8 -16.30 -0.14 -1.21
N LYS A 9 -17.53 -0.49 -1.56
CA LYS A 9 -18.55 0.47 -2.00
C LYS A 9 -18.80 1.53 -0.93
N LYS A 10 -18.99 1.11 0.32
CA LYS A 10 -19.16 2.03 1.47
C LYS A 10 -18.02 3.03 1.56
N LEU A 11 -16.76 2.57 1.48
CA LEU A 11 -15.61 3.47 1.52
C LEU A 11 -15.62 4.48 0.38
N CYS A 12 -15.87 4.03 -0.85
CA CYS A 12 -15.89 4.93 -2.02
C CYS A 12 -17.03 5.96 -1.93
N ASP A 13 -18.20 5.55 -1.45
CA ASP A 13 -19.34 6.44 -1.26
C ASP A 13 -19.02 7.51 -0.20
N GLU A 14 -18.49 7.14 0.96
CA GLU A 14 -18.12 8.08 2.01
C GLU A 14 -16.97 9.02 1.60
N LEU A 15 -16.01 8.54 0.83
CA LEU A 15 -14.96 9.39 0.24
C LEU A 15 -15.53 10.38 -0.79
N SER A 16 -16.55 9.97 -1.55
CA SER A 16 -17.25 10.86 -2.49
C SER A 16 -18.01 11.97 -1.77
N GLU A 17 -18.64 11.68 -0.62
CA GLU A 17 -19.34 12.68 0.20
C GLU A 17 -18.41 13.80 0.66
N VAL A 18 -17.12 13.51 0.91
CA VAL A 18 -16.13 14.51 1.30
C VAL A 18 -15.34 15.07 0.12
N ASN A 19 -15.78 14.80 -1.12
CA ASN A 19 -15.12 15.24 -2.36
C ASN A 19 -13.62 14.88 -2.41
N TYR A 20 -13.29 13.65 -2.00
CA TYR A 20 -11.92 13.17 -1.98
C TYR A 20 -11.30 13.14 -3.39
N LYS A 21 -10.10 13.69 -3.52
CA LYS A 21 -9.34 13.79 -4.77
C LYS A 21 -7.96 13.16 -4.69
N GLY A 22 -7.70 12.46 -3.61
CA GLY A 22 -6.40 11.84 -3.34
C GLY A 22 -6.23 10.51 -4.06
N LEU A 23 -5.27 9.74 -3.59
CA LEU A 23 -4.84 8.48 -4.17
C LEU A 23 -5.58 7.29 -3.54
N ILE A 24 -6.14 6.42 -4.36
CA ILE A 24 -6.67 5.10 -3.98
C ILE A 24 -5.65 4.05 -4.43
N ILE A 25 -5.19 3.21 -3.50
CA ILE A 25 -4.21 2.15 -3.81
C ILE A 25 -4.78 0.79 -3.44
N TYR A 26 -4.87 -0.10 -4.41
CA TYR A 26 -5.10 -1.53 -4.17
C TYR A 26 -3.77 -2.22 -3.89
N SER A 27 -3.57 -2.58 -2.64
CA SER A 27 -2.31 -3.15 -2.15
C SER A 27 -2.52 -3.69 -0.74
N GLY A 28 -1.51 -4.20 -0.10
CA GLY A 28 -1.54 -4.53 1.32
C GLY A 28 -1.02 -5.93 1.64
N PHE A 29 -1.77 -6.66 2.44
CA PHE A 29 -1.35 -7.98 2.96
C PHE A 29 -1.63 -9.13 1.99
N VAL A 30 -2.31 -8.85 0.88
CA VAL A 30 -2.66 -9.83 -0.14
C VAL A 30 -2.33 -9.33 -1.54
N GLU A 31 -2.15 -10.25 -2.48
CA GLU A 31 -2.00 -9.91 -3.89
C GLU A 31 -3.36 -9.53 -4.49
N PRO A 32 -3.57 -8.26 -4.90
CA PRO A 32 -4.88 -7.80 -5.35
C PRO A 32 -5.36 -8.48 -6.64
N MET A 33 -4.44 -8.91 -7.51
CA MET A 33 -4.78 -9.58 -8.77
C MET A 33 -5.37 -11.00 -8.60
N LEU A 34 -5.30 -11.57 -7.38
CA LEU A 34 -5.96 -12.84 -7.05
C LEU A 34 -7.45 -12.64 -6.71
N ASP A 35 -7.90 -11.43 -6.38
CA ASP A 35 -9.32 -11.16 -6.18
C ASP A 35 -10.06 -11.11 -7.51
N LYS A 36 -10.99 -12.06 -7.73
CA LYS A 36 -11.82 -12.11 -8.95
C LYS A 36 -12.68 -10.85 -9.15
N LYS A 37 -12.95 -10.10 -8.08
CA LYS A 37 -13.74 -8.86 -8.09
C LYS A 37 -12.92 -7.62 -8.41
N ILE A 38 -11.59 -7.70 -8.49
CA ILE A 38 -10.70 -6.54 -8.55
C ILE A 38 -11.07 -5.52 -9.65
N TYR A 39 -11.45 -6.00 -10.82
CA TYR A 39 -11.86 -5.12 -11.92
C TYR A 39 -13.14 -4.34 -11.61
N LYS A 40 -14.09 -4.97 -10.91
CA LYS A 40 -15.32 -4.33 -10.45
C LYS A 40 -15.04 -3.29 -9.36
N LEU A 41 -14.10 -3.58 -8.45
CA LEU A 41 -13.69 -2.66 -7.39
C LEU A 41 -13.02 -1.42 -7.98
N VAL A 42 -12.05 -1.59 -8.90
CA VAL A 42 -11.36 -0.50 -9.60
C VAL A 42 -12.36 0.38 -10.36
N ASN A 43 -13.27 -0.25 -11.12
CA ASN A 43 -14.28 0.48 -11.89
C ASN A 43 -15.21 1.30 -10.99
N TYR A 44 -15.68 0.73 -9.89
CA TYR A 44 -16.53 1.45 -8.95
C TYR A 44 -15.82 2.66 -8.33
N ALA A 45 -14.57 2.48 -7.88
CA ALA A 45 -13.77 3.59 -7.35
C ALA A 45 -13.61 4.71 -8.39
N LYS A 46 -13.32 4.37 -9.66
CA LYS A 46 -13.13 5.37 -10.72
C LYS A 46 -14.41 6.14 -11.05
N ILE A 47 -15.57 5.45 -11.05
CA ILE A 47 -16.88 6.10 -11.28
C ILE A 47 -17.23 7.03 -10.11
N LYS A 48 -17.04 6.60 -8.86
CA LYS A 48 -17.43 7.37 -7.67
C LYS A 48 -16.48 8.51 -7.34
N LEU A 49 -15.20 8.34 -7.66
CA LEU A 49 -14.12 9.26 -7.36
C LEU A 49 -13.36 9.66 -8.64
N PRO A 50 -14.02 10.32 -9.61
CA PRO A 50 -13.46 10.58 -10.94
C PRO A 50 -12.18 11.44 -10.90
N ASN A 51 -12.04 12.28 -9.87
CA ASN A 51 -10.90 13.15 -9.67
C ASN A 51 -9.78 12.51 -8.83
N SER A 52 -9.99 11.29 -8.34
CA SER A 52 -8.97 10.53 -7.63
C SER A 52 -8.14 9.71 -8.60
N ARG A 53 -6.88 9.54 -8.24
CA ARG A 53 -5.99 8.62 -8.93
C ARG A 53 -6.13 7.23 -8.34
N VAL A 54 -6.34 6.23 -9.20
CA VAL A 54 -6.52 4.83 -8.80
C VAL A 54 -5.30 4.03 -9.21
N GLU A 55 -4.57 3.50 -8.24
CA GLU A 55 -3.33 2.73 -8.45
C GLU A 55 -3.43 1.32 -7.86
N MET A 56 -2.57 0.45 -8.35
CA MET A 56 -2.41 -0.91 -7.81
C MET A 56 -0.94 -1.25 -7.65
N ILE A 57 -0.62 -1.99 -6.59
CA ILE A 57 0.69 -2.62 -6.39
C ILE A 57 0.48 -4.13 -6.41
N SER A 58 1.17 -4.82 -7.29
CA SER A 58 1.08 -6.26 -7.52
C SER A 58 2.46 -6.89 -7.57
N ASN A 59 2.58 -8.17 -7.27
CA ASN A 59 3.79 -8.96 -7.54
C ASN A 59 3.87 -9.41 -9.02
N GLY A 60 2.76 -9.31 -9.76
CA GLY A 60 2.70 -9.64 -11.17
C GLY A 60 2.54 -11.13 -11.51
N ASP A 61 2.56 -12.05 -10.54
CA ASP A 61 2.60 -13.50 -10.78
C ASP A 61 1.49 -14.00 -11.72
N VAL A 62 0.30 -13.47 -11.57
CA VAL A 62 -0.86 -13.85 -12.40
C VAL A 62 -1.12 -12.87 -13.55
N LEU A 63 -0.22 -11.91 -13.78
CA LEU A 63 -0.40 -10.88 -14.78
C LEU A 63 -0.04 -11.39 -16.18
N ASN A 64 -0.90 -11.08 -17.14
CA ASN A 64 -0.67 -11.25 -18.59
C ASN A 64 -1.35 -10.10 -19.36
N GLU A 65 -1.16 -10.04 -20.67
CA GLU A 65 -1.70 -8.99 -21.52
C GLU A 65 -3.22 -8.80 -21.36
N LYS A 66 -3.97 -9.90 -21.36
CA LYS A 66 -5.44 -9.88 -21.23
C LYS A 66 -5.88 -9.28 -19.90
N ARG A 67 -5.23 -9.69 -18.79
CA ARG A 67 -5.50 -9.17 -17.45
C ARG A 67 -5.08 -7.72 -17.32
N LEU A 68 -3.93 -7.36 -17.87
CA LEU A 68 -3.40 -6.01 -17.86
C LEU A 68 -4.32 -5.05 -18.62
N LYS A 69 -4.73 -5.44 -19.85
CA LYS A 69 -5.71 -4.68 -20.63
C LYS A 69 -7.01 -4.46 -19.85
N LYS A 70 -7.58 -5.54 -19.31
CA LYS A 70 -8.82 -5.47 -18.53
C LYS A 70 -8.71 -4.57 -17.31
N LEU A 71 -7.54 -4.51 -16.68
CA LEU A 71 -7.30 -3.66 -15.53
C LEU A 71 -7.35 -2.17 -15.92
N TYR A 72 -6.70 -1.78 -17.01
CA TYR A 72 -6.77 -0.42 -17.52
C TYR A 72 -8.17 -0.06 -18.07
N ASP A 73 -8.82 -0.99 -18.76
CA ASP A 73 -10.22 -0.81 -19.23
C ASP A 73 -11.19 -0.60 -18.03
N SER A 74 -10.85 -1.10 -16.85
CA SER A 74 -11.61 -0.86 -15.61
C SER A 74 -11.39 0.52 -15.00
N GLY A 75 -10.45 1.31 -15.51
CA GLY A 75 -10.16 2.66 -15.05
C GLY A 75 -8.96 2.78 -14.13
N LEU A 76 -8.05 1.79 -14.08
CA LEU A 76 -6.79 1.93 -13.37
C LEU A 76 -5.92 3.02 -14.01
N ASP A 77 -5.40 3.93 -13.21
CA ASP A 77 -4.51 4.99 -13.70
C ASP A 77 -3.04 4.53 -13.71
N ARG A 78 -2.63 3.69 -12.74
CA ARG A 78 -1.24 3.23 -12.65
C ARG A 78 -1.13 1.84 -12.02
N LEU A 79 -0.30 0.99 -12.62
CA LEU A 79 0.15 -0.28 -12.03
C LEU A 79 1.62 -0.19 -11.65
N GLN A 80 1.94 -0.55 -10.41
CA GLN A 80 3.30 -0.79 -9.95
C GLN A 80 3.50 -2.29 -9.73
N ILE A 81 4.53 -2.86 -10.34
CA ILE A 81 4.91 -4.26 -10.13
C ILE A 81 6.13 -4.30 -9.21
N SER A 82 6.01 -5.00 -8.09
CA SER A 82 7.13 -5.29 -7.19
C SER A 82 7.81 -6.59 -7.65
N LEU A 83 9.06 -6.50 -8.06
CA LEU A 83 9.86 -7.60 -8.60
C LEU A 83 10.75 -8.16 -7.50
N TYR A 84 10.66 -9.47 -7.27
CA TYR A 84 11.40 -10.18 -6.22
C TYR A 84 12.35 -11.24 -6.78
N ASP A 85 12.09 -11.76 -8.00
CA ASP A 85 12.71 -12.96 -8.54
C ASP A 85 13.89 -12.64 -9.48
N GLY A 86 14.48 -11.45 -9.37
CA GLY A 86 15.68 -11.08 -10.08
C GLY A 86 15.46 -10.49 -11.48
N VAL A 87 16.53 -10.52 -12.27
CA VAL A 87 16.63 -9.80 -13.56
C VAL A 87 15.68 -10.36 -14.62
N ASP A 88 15.46 -11.67 -14.64
CA ASP A 88 14.57 -12.30 -15.62
C ASP A 88 13.12 -11.83 -15.46
N GLN A 89 12.68 -11.67 -14.20
CA GLN A 89 11.36 -11.11 -13.91
C GLN A 89 11.26 -9.66 -14.39
N HIS A 90 12.31 -8.88 -14.19
CA HIS A 90 12.38 -7.50 -14.68
C HIS A 90 12.27 -7.45 -16.21
N TYR A 91 13.04 -8.28 -16.91
CA TYR A 91 12.99 -8.36 -18.37
C TYR A 91 11.60 -8.74 -18.89
N LYS A 92 11.00 -9.80 -18.33
CA LYS A 92 9.64 -10.25 -18.67
C LYS A 92 8.62 -9.12 -18.59
N PHE A 93 8.61 -8.35 -17.51
CA PHE A 93 7.63 -7.28 -17.34
C PHE A 93 7.98 -6.02 -18.13
N THR A 94 9.25 -5.79 -18.44
CA THR A 94 9.65 -4.73 -19.38
C THR A 94 9.08 -5.00 -20.78
N GLU A 95 9.23 -6.22 -21.27
CA GLU A 95 8.67 -6.61 -22.58
C GLU A 95 7.14 -6.56 -22.61
N LEU A 96 6.48 -6.97 -21.53
CA LEU A 96 5.03 -6.84 -21.40
C LEU A 96 4.59 -5.36 -21.47
N GLY A 97 5.27 -4.46 -20.79
CA GLY A 97 4.99 -3.03 -20.83
C GLY A 97 5.20 -2.42 -22.21
N LYS A 98 6.28 -2.77 -22.91
CA LYS A 98 6.56 -2.36 -24.29
C LYS A 98 5.47 -2.85 -25.24
N LYS A 99 5.10 -4.12 -25.19
CA LYS A 99 4.06 -4.73 -26.04
C LYS A 99 2.71 -4.05 -25.88
N MET A 100 2.42 -3.57 -24.68
CA MET A 100 1.18 -2.85 -24.36
C MET A 100 1.28 -1.33 -24.56
N ASN A 101 2.42 -0.82 -25.06
CA ASN A 101 2.70 0.61 -25.24
C ASN A 101 2.46 1.45 -23.97
N LEU A 102 2.85 0.93 -22.81
CA LEU A 102 2.63 1.59 -21.53
C LEU A 102 3.77 2.57 -21.20
N THR A 103 3.40 3.77 -20.80
CA THR A 103 4.35 4.79 -20.36
C THR A 103 4.76 4.57 -18.89
N ASN A 104 5.90 5.13 -18.48
CA ASN A 104 6.38 5.08 -17.09
C ASN A 104 5.44 5.75 -16.08
N GLU A 105 4.52 6.59 -16.54
CA GLU A 105 3.48 7.17 -15.68
C GLU A 105 2.41 6.16 -15.31
N LYS A 106 2.09 5.25 -16.24
CA LYS A 106 1.05 4.23 -16.07
C LYS A 106 1.58 2.92 -15.52
N TYR A 107 2.83 2.58 -15.82
CA TYR A 107 3.40 1.27 -15.55
C TYR A 107 4.81 1.39 -14.96
N VAL A 108 4.99 0.91 -13.74
CA VAL A 108 6.25 1.06 -13.00
C VAL A 108 6.73 -0.30 -12.52
N LEU A 109 7.97 -0.61 -12.84
CA LEU A 109 8.67 -1.78 -12.32
C LEU A 109 9.54 -1.35 -11.13
N ARG A 110 9.35 -1.98 -10.00
CA ARG A 110 10.11 -1.71 -8.78
C ARG A 110 10.88 -2.94 -8.35
N ALA A 111 12.17 -2.95 -8.64
CA ALA A 111 13.07 -4.00 -8.16
C ALA A 111 13.10 -4.01 -6.62
N ARG A 112 12.87 -5.19 -6.05
CA ARG A 112 12.94 -5.47 -4.61
C ARG A 112 14.16 -6.32 -4.26
N TYR A 113 14.98 -6.59 -5.23
CA TYR A 113 16.26 -7.29 -5.12
C TYR A 113 17.40 -6.32 -5.44
N LEU A 114 18.57 -6.57 -4.90
CA LEU A 114 19.80 -5.88 -5.26
C LEU A 114 20.64 -6.78 -6.19
N PRO A 115 21.32 -6.23 -7.20
CA PRO A 115 22.29 -6.96 -8.01
C PRO A 115 23.40 -7.57 -7.13
N GLU A 116 24.02 -8.63 -7.61
CA GLU A 116 25.07 -9.35 -6.88
C GLU A 116 26.24 -8.43 -6.49
N GLU A 117 26.62 -7.50 -7.38
CA GLU A 117 27.65 -6.50 -7.16
C GLU A 117 27.32 -5.52 -6.02
N GLN A 118 26.03 -5.43 -5.64
CA GLN A 118 25.52 -4.62 -4.55
C GLN A 118 25.10 -5.44 -3.34
N ASN A 119 25.66 -6.63 -3.14
CA ASN A 119 25.20 -7.61 -2.15
C ASN A 119 23.76 -8.05 -2.43
N PHE A 120 23.56 -8.79 -3.50
CA PHE A 120 22.27 -9.33 -3.93
C PHE A 120 21.40 -9.78 -2.75
N GLY A 121 20.17 -9.33 -2.71
CA GLY A 121 19.21 -9.68 -1.67
C GLY A 121 17.86 -8.98 -1.87
N ILE A 122 16.88 -9.42 -1.08
CA ILE A 122 15.53 -8.86 -1.12
C ILE A 122 15.42 -7.65 -0.21
N THR A 123 15.02 -6.49 -0.75
CA THR A 123 14.75 -5.28 0.03
C THR A 123 13.34 -5.30 0.60
N LEU A 124 13.24 -5.70 1.84
CA LEU A 124 11.98 -5.71 2.60
C LEU A 124 12.13 -4.90 3.89
N SER A 125 11.01 -4.38 4.40
CA SER A 125 10.95 -3.88 5.77
C SER A 125 10.66 -5.03 6.74
N ASN A 126 10.93 -4.82 8.03
CA ASN A 126 10.61 -5.80 9.08
C ASN A 126 9.10 -5.92 9.39
N ARG A 127 8.22 -5.27 8.60
CA ARG A 127 6.76 -5.35 8.74
C ARG A 127 6.27 -5.04 10.16
N GLY A 128 6.82 -3.97 10.77
CA GLY A 128 6.50 -3.64 12.15
C GLY A 128 6.95 -4.71 13.15
N GLY A 129 8.08 -5.35 12.88
CA GLY A 129 8.65 -6.40 13.71
C GLY A 129 8.03 -7.79 13.51
N MET A 130 7.16 -7.99 12.51
CA MET A 130 6.54 -9.28 12.22
C MET A 130 7.32 -10.14 11.23
N LEU A 131 8.37 -9.59 10.63
CA LEU A 131 9.26 -10.30 9.72
C LEU A 131 10.67 -10.35 10.28
N GLU A 132 11.16 -11.57 10.47
CA GLU A 132 12.56 -11.87 10.77
C GLU A 132 13.13 -12.74 9.66
N ASN A 133 14.28 -12.36 9.14
CA ASN A 133 15.02 -13.14 8.15
C ASN A 133 16.51 -12.84 8.28
N ALA A 134 17.27 -13.83 8.73
CA ALA A 134 18.71 -13.68 8.99
C ALA A 134 19.52 -13.48 7.71
N GLU A 135 19.13 -14.12 6.59
CA GLU A 135 19.80 -14.01 5.30
C GLU A 135 19.75 -12.57 4.79
N TYR A 136 18.58 -11.91 4.89
CA TYR A 136 18.40 -10.52 4.45
C TYR A 136 18.63 -9.50 5.57
N LYS A 137 19.12 -9.93 6.74
CA LYS A 137 19.39 -9.07 7.91
C LYS A 137 18.17 -8.27 8.36
N ILE A 138 16.98 -8.86 8.24
CA ILE A 138 15.72 -8.27 8.66
C ILE A 138 15.38 -8.76 10.05
N SER A 139 15.13 -7.85 10.99
CA SER A 139 14.72 -8.16 12.35
C SER A 139 13.99 -6.98 12.99
N PRO A 140 13.25 -7.20 14.09
CA PRO A 140 12.73 -6.11 14.89
C PRO A 140 13.88 -5.21 15.40
N MET A 141 13.66 -3.90 15.34
CA MET A 141 14.66 -2.95 15.82
C MET A 141 14.86 -3.11 17.33
N LYS A 142 16.12 -3.22 17.76
CA LYS A 142 16.48 -3.24 19.20
C LYS A 142 16.33 -1.87 19.85
N LYS A 143 16.47 -0.80 19.08
CA LYS A 143 16.34 0.58 19.50
C LYS A 143 15.38 1.30 18.53
N LYS A 144 14.39 1.99 19.09
CA LYS A 144 13.41 2.71 18.27
C LYS A 144 14.09 3.79 17.44
N LEU A 145 13.56 4.05 16.24
CA LEU A 145 14.02 5.17 15.42
C LEU A 145 13.68 6.51 16.09
N GLU A 146 14.63 7.41 16.15
CA GLU A 146 14.44 8.80 16.63
C GLU A 146 14.12 9.73 15.46
N LYS A 147 13.06 9.39 14.71
CA LYS A 147 12.69 10.09 13.48
C LYS A 147 11.18 10.19 13.35
N LYS A 148 10.68 11.31 12.84
CA LYS A 148 9.25 11.50 12.50
C LYS A 148 8.77 10.40 11.58
N CYS A 149 7.48 10.05 11.70
CA CYS A 149 6.81 9.16 10.76
C CYS A 149 5.50 9.79 10.31
N PHE A 150 5.41 10.11 9.03
CA PHE A 150 4.25 10.79 8.46
C PHE A 150 3.17 9.84 7.92
N TYR A 151 3.41 8.53 7.89
CA TYR A 151 2.47 7.57 7.28
C TYR A 151 1.04 7.67 7.81
N PRO A 152 0.76 7.73 9.12
CA PRO A 152 -0.60 7.89 9.61
C PRO A 152 -1.22 9.26 9.33
N SER A 153 -0.42 10.26 8.94
CA SER A 153 -0.91 11.60 8.64
C SER A 153 -1.49 11.74 7.24
N TYR A 154 -1.25 10.76 6.34
CA TYR A 154 -1.76 10.81 4.96
C TYR A 154 -2.22 9.45 4.41
N LYS A 155 -2.25 8.40 5.23
CA LYS A 155 -2.71 7.06 4.81
C LYS A 155 -3.86 6.58 5.68
N PHE A 156 -4.93 6.16 5.02
CA PHE A 156 -6.00 5.37 5.62
C PHE A 156 -5.85 3.93 5.11
N PHE A 157 -5.50 3.00 5.97
CA PHE A 157 -5.25 1.62 5.59
C PHE A 157 -6.39 0.72 6.07
N LEU A 158 -7.22 0.28 5.10
CA LEU A 158 -8.37 -0.58 5.35
C LEU A 158 -8.02 -2.04 5.03
N ASP A 159 -8.22 -2.92 6.00
CA ASP A 159 -8.11 -4.36 5.82
C ASP A 159 -9.43 -4.99 5.34
N TYR A 160 -9.35 -6.21 4.79
CA TYR A 160 -10.49 -6.91 4.18
C TYR A 160 -11.68 -7.13 5.14
N ASN A 161 -11.42 -7.25 6.44
CA ASN A 161 -12.43 -7.47 7.48
C ASN A 161 -13.08 -6.17 7.99
N GLY A 162 -12.65 -5.02 7.48
CA GLY A 162 -13.14 -3.70 7.87
C GLY A 162 -12.30 -2.99 8.92
N ASP A 163 -11.29 -3.65 9.49
CA ASP A 163 -10.38 -3.00 10.42
C ASP A 163 -9.56 -1.92 9.70
N VAL A 164 -9.50 -0.76 10.33
CA VAL A 164 -8.65 0.34 9.88
C VAL A 164 -7.40 0.35 10.74
N LEU A 165 -6.26 0.13 10.10
CA LEU A 165 -4.97 0.09 10.77
C LEU A 165 -4.28 1.45 10.72
N MET A 166 -3.52 1.76 11.74
CA MET A 166 -2.72 2.98 11.81
C MET A 166 -1.72 3.08 10.64
N CYS A 167 -1.19 1.95 10.18
CA CYS A 167 -0.15 1.91 9.16
C CYS A 167 -0.18 0.60 8.37
N SER A 168 0.17 0.68 7.07
CA SER A 168 0.32 -0.48 6.18
C SER A 168 1.49 -1.41 6.56
N HIS A 169 2.37 -1.01 7.47
CA HIS A 169 3.45 -1.83 8.02
C HIS A 169 3.08 -2.52 9.34
N ASP A 170 1.90 -2.26 9.90
CA ASP A 170 1.39 -2.95 11.08
C ASP A 170 0.80 -4.32 10.72
N TRP A 171 1.66 -5.24 10.30
CA TRP A 171 1.25 -6.58 9.92
C TRP A 171 0.72 -7.41 11.08
N GLY A 172 1.14 -7.07 12.29
CA GLY A 172 0.61 -7.68 13.51
C GLY A 172 -0.72 -7.13 13.98
N LYS A 173 -1.29 -6.14 13.26
CA LYS A 173 -2.56 -5.48 13.59
C LYS A 173 -2.61 -4.99 15.05
N LYS A 174 -1.48 -4.43 15.52
CA LYS A 174 -1.33 -3.97 16.92
C LYS A 174 -2.06 -2.66 17.20
N ASN A 175 -2.28 -1.83 16.15
CA ASN A 175 -2.95 -0.54 16.24
C ASN A 175 -4.14 -0.44 15.28
N ILE A 176 -5.27 -1.04 15.70
CA ILE A 176 -6.55 -0.88 15.01
C ILE A 176 -7.17 0.44 15.51
N LEU A 177 -7.47 1.34 14.57
CA LEU A 177 -8.04 2.66 14.86
C LEU A 177 -9.57 2.61 14.97
N GLY A 178 -10.22 1.74 14.22
CA GLY A 178 -11.66 1.53 14.19
C GLY A 178 -12.03 0.45 13.18
N ASN A 179 -13.33 0.28 12.90
CA ASN A 179 -13.80 -0.71 11.92
C ASN A 179 -14.88 -0.09 11.02
N LEU A 180 -14.57 0.02 9.72
CA LEU A 180 -15.43 0.66 8.71
C LEU A 180 -16.79 -0.03 8.51
N LYS A 181 -16.97 -1.28 8.94
CA LYS A 181 -18.30 -1.92 8.96
C LYS A 181 -19.25 -1.32 10.01
N LYS A 182 -18.69 -0.71 11.05
CA LYS A 182 -19.42 -0.20 12.22
C LYS A 182 -19.44 1.32 12.29
N GLU A 183 -18.43 1.97 11.72
CA GLU A 183 -18.16 3.39 11.87
C GLU A 183 -18.07 4.06 10.49
N LYS A 184 -18.12 5.38 10.42
CA LYS A 184 -17.86 6.14 9.19
C LYS A 184 -16.38 6.41 9.02
N PHE A 185 -15.97 6.60 7.77
CA PHE A 185 -14.57 6.94 7.42
C PHE A 185 -14.04 8.14 8.22
N LEU A 186 -14.79 9.24 8.26
CA LEU A 186 -14.36 10.45 8.98
C LEU A 186 -14.29 10.25 10.49
N ASP A 187 -15.20 9.48 11.07
CA ASP A 187 -15.20 9.23 12.53
C ASP A 187 -13.92 8.47 12.93
N ILE A 188 -13.51 7.48 12.13
CA ILE A 188 -12.27 6.74 12.36
C ILE A 188 -11.04 7.64 12.09
N TRP A 189 -11.07 8.42 11.00
CA TRP A 189 -9.95 9.29 10.62
C TRP A 189 -9.67 10.38 11.67
N LEU A 190 -10.73 10.93 12.27
CA LEU A 190 -10.69 12.02 13.25
C LEU A 190 -10.75 11.56 14.70
N CYS A 191 -10.83 10.25 14.98
CA CYS A 191 -10.92 9.76 16.35
C CYS A 191 -9.66 10.10 17.16
N GLN A 192 -9.84 10.23 18.48
CA GLN A 192 -8.77 10.55 19.42
C GLN A 192 -7.54 9.65 19.24
N LYS A 193 -7.74 8.34 19.08
CA LYS A 193 -6.65 7.38 18.88
C LYS A 193 -5.82 7.67 17.62
N SER A 194 -6.48 8.08 16.53
CA SER A 194 -5.82 8.48 15.29
C SER A 194 -5.01 9.77 15.47
N GLU A 195 -5.56 10.73 16.18
CA GLU A 195 -4.91 12.02 16.47
C GLU A 195 -3.69 11.83 17.38
N GLU A 196 -3.83 11.09 18.46
CA GLU A 196 -2.72 10.78 19.37
C GLU A 196 -1.56 10.07 18.66
N ALA A 197 -1.87 9.09 17.80
CA ALA A 197 -0.84 8.39 17.01
C ALA A 197 -0.10 9.34 16.07
N ARG A 198 -0.82 10.21 15.36
CA ARG A 198 -0.21 11.24 14.49
C ARG A 198 0.66 12.20 15.28
N ASN A 199 0.17 12.71 16.40
CA ASN A 199 0.89 13.66 17.24
C ASN A 199 2.19 13.05 17.77
N LYS A 200 2.17 11.84 18.31
CA LYS A 200 3.38 11.14 18.76
C LYS A 200 4.40 10.99 17.63
N LEU A 201 3.97 10.44 16.50
CA LEU A 201 4.87 10.14 15.38
C LEU A 201 5.41 11.40 14.68
N ASN A 202 4.63 12.47 14.61
CA ASN A 202 5.07 13.77 14.10
C ASN A 202 6.07 14.47 15.04
N ASN A 203 6.07 14.09 16.32
CA ASN A 203 7.06 14.56 17.31
C ASN A 203 8.23 13.58 17.52
N SER A 204 8.45 12.65 16.58
CA SER A 204 9.49 11.61 16.66
C SER A 204 9.32 10.60 17.80
N ASP A 205 8.18 10.59 18.48
CA ASP A 205 7.88 9.58 19.49
C ASP A 205 7.38 8.29 18.85
N ARG A 206 8.29 7.34 18.70
CA ARG A 206 8.03 5.99 18.19
C ARG A 206 7.78 4.96 19.30
N SER A 207 7.29 5.38 20.46
CA SER A 207 7.00 4.47 21.58
C SER A 207 5.80 3.55 21.37
N LEU A 208 4.93 3.88 20.39
CA LEU A 208 3.78 3.06 20.04
C LEU A 208 4.21 1.69 19.49
N ASN A 209 3.52 0.63 19.87
CA ASN A 209 3.65 -0.66 19.21
C ASN A 209 2.82 -0.64 17.89
N PRO A 210 3.36 -1.04 16.71
CA PRO A 210 4.69 -1.63 16.48
C PRO A 210 5.78 -0.62 16.09
N CYS A 211 5.57 0.69 16.21
CA CYS A 211 6.53 1.71 15.77
C CYS A 211 7.86 1.64 16.52
N ASN A 212 7.84 1.14 17.75
CA ASN A 212 9.02 0.98 18.61
C ASN A 212 10.04 -0.05 18.10
N VAL A 213 9.61 -0.96 17.22
CA VAL A 213 10.47 -2.00 16.61
C VAL A 213 10.52 -1.91 15.09
N CYS A 214 9.85 -0.92 14.50
CA CYS A 214 9.72 -0.73 13.05
C CYS A 214 10.96 -0.07 12.45
N ASP A 215 11.44 -0.59 11.33
CA ASP A 215 12.60 -0.08 10.56
C ASP A 215 12.24 0.97 9.51
N VAL A 216 10.95 1.23 9.30
CA VAL A 216 10.49 2.14 8.23
C VAL A 216 10.66 3.60 8.64
N THR A 217 11.32 4.40 7.79
CA THR A 217 11.56 5.83 8.04
C THR A 217 10.28 6.66 8.08
N GLY A 218 9.27 6.29 7.26
CA GLY A 218 7.97 6.95 7.27
C GLY A 218 7.96 8.35 6.65
N ASP A 219 8.79 8.56 5.61
CA ASP A 219 8.92 9.83 4.92
C ASP A 219 7.64 10.22 4.15
N LEU A 220 7.47 11.52 3.89
CA LEU A 220 6.40 12.03 3.05
C LEU A 220 6.63 11.59 1.59
N ILE A 221 5.62 10.94 1.01
CA ILE A 221 5.65 10.58 -0.42
C ILE A 221 5.30 11.83 -1.24
N GLY A 222 6.03 12.03 -2.35
CA GLY A 222 5.80 13.14 -3.28
C GLY A 222 6.51 14.45 -2.90
N ARG A 223 7.22 14.51 -1.78
CA ARG A 223 8.14 15.62 -1.48
C ARG A 223 9.33 15.50 -2.42
N LYS A 224 9.56 16.54 -3.23
CA LYS A 224 10.82 16.66 -3.98
C LYS A 224 11.96 16.69 -2.95
N HIS A 225 12.91 15.80 -3.10
CA HIS A 225 14.16 15.91 -2.37
C HIS A 225 14.92 17.10 -2.96
N HIS A 226 14.94 18.19 -2.23
CA HIS A 226 15.80 19.32 -2.49
C HIS A 226 17.11 19.11 -1.77
#